data_891ff3b8bf82fff1247a3f6714e6963c
#
_entry.id   891ff3b8bf82fff1247a3f6714e6963c
#
_cell.length_a   1.000
_cell.length_b   1.000
_cell.length_c   1.000
_cell.angle_alpha   90.00
_cell.angle_beta   90.00
_cell.angle_gamma   90.00
#
_symmetry.space_group_name_H-M   'P 1'
#
loop_
_entity.id
_entity.type
_entity.pdbx_description
1 polymer ?
#
loop_
_entity_poly.entity_id
_entity_poly.type
_entity_poly.pdbx_seq_one_letter_code
_entity_poly.pdbx_strand_id
1 'polypeptide(L)'
;MSTNPLIEIRKLRLQKAASARALGLNPYPSRARRTHYAKTILDDFQTLQGAAVTVAGRLVSWRKQGALAFGHLQDQSGRIQLFCRRQVVQPTDPAVGILGYSEANLLDLGDIVEAAGQVVKTERGEISVLAHSLRLLAKAIRPLPDQWSGLKDREQVLRKRYLDAILEPATFDRFGAISRMVAAVRTFLNGRGFLEFQTPVIQPQYGGGTAKPFKTHVNALGCDMYLAISHELYLKRLIVAGFDKVYTIGRYFRNEGIDRSHHPEFSMVETMAAYENYQYNMNLVEEMFRQVAVSAFGRTEFQVRGHRIDFSQPWRRVSMAEAVQEKTGVDFRGCRSAEEANAKLGGLGIHEPQPSAGEAMVKAFELTVEQTLIQPTLVFGHPVEISPLAKPMAEDQRFAERFEIFIAGMECGDNWSEQNDPAHLLETLRRAYRAEERDTGKFQTMDYDFIAALEYGMPPTTGIGPGVERMAMIFTEQENIDDVIFFPMMRPALSQLDQDIYKDKLEPPAPDLVLTFEGLKELCDFGALKLQSENLTIHPHITAWEKEEKRFYSGQVEIEGFFENRRLLVTGFNIKNKEEEFFSELETYLRAKYPHKITSKITVSETILLRKK
;
A
#
# COMPACT_ATOMS: atom_id res chain seq x y z
N MET A 1 6.85 6.92 39.91
CA MET A 1 7.00 6.64 38.48
C MET A 1 7.02 7.97 37.75
N SER A 2 8.10 8.31 37.02
CA SER A 2 8.14 9.57 36.29
C SER A 2 7.14 9.49 35.13
N THR A 3 6.15 10.35 35.14
CA THR A 3 5.19 10.48 34.05
C THR A 3 5.92 10.83 32.76
N ASN A 4 5.58 10.15 31.66
CA ASN A 4 6.20 10.43 30.37
C ASN A 4 5.96 11.91 29.98
N PRO A 5 7.00 12.71 29.69
CA PRO A 5 6.84 14.15 29.38
C PRO A 5 5.82 14.44 28.27
N LEU A 6 5.67 13.53 27.31
CA LEU A 6 4.69 13.68 26.21
C LEU A 6 3.23 13.59 26.69
N ILE A 7 2.97 12.82 27.75
CA ILE A 7 1.63 12.74 28.38
C ILE A 7 1.29 14.07 29.06
N GLU A 8 2.23 14.67 29.77
CA GLU A 8 2.02 15.96 30.42
C GLU A 8 1.84 17.10 29.39
N ILE A 9 2.65 17.13 28.34
CA ILE A 9 2.47 18.11 27.24
C ILE A 9 1.09 17.94 26.60
N ARG A 10 0.67 16.71 26.34
CA ARG A 10 -0.67 16.41 25.79
C ARG A 10 -1.77 16.94 26.71
N LYS A 11 -1.67 16.70 28.01
CA LYS A 11 -2.63 17.19 29.01
C LYS A 11 -2.70 18.72 29.02
N LEU A 12 -1.56 19.39 29.02
CA LEU A 12 -1.49 20.87 28.95
C LEU A 12 -2.15 21.41 27.68
N ARG A 13 -1.93 20.78 26.52
CA ARG A 13 -2.52 21.21 25.24
C ARG A 13 -4.03 20.97 25.20
N LEU A 14 -4.53 19.90 25.84
CA LEU A 14 -5.97 19.69 26.03
C LEU A 14 -6.58 20.80 26.91
N GLN A 15 -5.88 21.24 27.99
CA GLN A 15 -6.30 22.35 28.81
C GLN A 15 -6.36 23.67 28.01
N LYS A 16 -5.36 23.94 27.15
CA LYS A 16 -5.38 25.11 26.25
C LYS A 16 -6.56 25.07 25.28
N ALA A 17 -6.90 23.90 24.74
CA ALA A 17 -8.08 23.74 23.90
C ALA A 17 -9.38 24.00 24.67
N ALA A 18 -9.46 23.56 25.93
CA ALA A 18 -10.58 23.86 26.82
C ALA A 18 -10.66 25.37 27.15
N SER A 19 -9.51 26.02 27.42
CA SER A 19 -9.44 27.47 27.64
C SER A 19 -9.90 28.26 26.41
N ALA A 20 -9.54 27.84 25.21
CA ALA A 20 -10.06 28.47 23.98
C ALA A 20 -11.59 28.37 23.91
N ARG A 21 -12.16 27.19 24.22
CA ARG A 21 -13.63 27.02 24.26
C ARG A 21 -14.29 27.87 25.33
N ALA A 22 -13.67 28.01 26.49
CA ALA A 22 -14.16 28.87 27.57
C ALA A 22 -14.21 30.37 27.17
N LEU A 23 -13.35 30.79 26.24
CA LEU A 23 -13.38 32.12 25.62
C LEU A 23 -14.42 32.20 24.48
N GLY A 24 -15.23 31.18 24.23
CA GLY A 24 -16.18 31.10 23.11
C GLY A 24 -15.54 30.81 21.75
N LEU A 25 -14.23 30.55 21.72
CA LEU A 25 -13.52 30.19 20.48
C LEU A 25 -13.68 28.70 20.16
N ASN A 26 -13.94 28.36 18.88
CA ASN A 26 -13.88 26.98 18.43
C ASN A 26 -12.45 26.62 17.98
N PRO A 27 -11.71 25.77 18.72
CA PRO A 27 -10.36 25.39 18.34
C PRO A 27 -10.31 24.42 17.14
N TYR A 28 -11.46 24.02 16.57
CA TYR A 28 -11.60 23.12 15.44
C TYR A 28 -12.75 23.56 14.53
N PRO A 29 -12.71 24.76 13.92
CA PRO A 29 -13.75 25.23 13.02
C PRO A 29 -13.80 24.39 11.75
N SER A 30 -14.98 24.32 11.12
CA SER A 30 -15.19 23.54 9.91
C SER A 30 -14.61 24.16 8.64
N ARG A 31 -14.19 25.45 8.67
CA ARG A 31 -13.76 26.18 7.47
C ARG A 31 -12.61 27.14 7.77
N ALA A 32 -11.63 27.18 6.86
CA ALA A 32 -10.62 28.24 6.73
C ALA A 32 -11.01 29.23 5.63
N ARG A 33 -10.41 30.44 5.69
CA ARG A 33 -10.64 31.54 4.73
C ARG A 33 -9.41 31.83 3.88
N ARG A 34 -8.49 30.86 3.73
CA ARG A 34 -7.23 31.03 3.00
C ARG A 34 -7.48 31.53 1.58
N THR A 35 -6.78 32.62 1.21
CA THR A 35 -6.79 33.19 -0.14
C THR A 35 -5.52 32.88 -0.92
N HIS A 36 -4.37 32.78 -0.25
CA HIS A 36 -3.05 32.59 -0.89
C HIS A 36 -2.27 31.48 -0.21
N TYR A 37 -1.44 30.82 -1.02
CA TYR A 37 -0.40 29.93 -0.55
C TYR A 37 0.87 30.69 -0.20
N ALA A 38 1.73 30.14 0.66
CA ALA A 38 2.99 30.73 1.06
C ALA A 38 3.88 31.07 -0.15
N LYS A 39 4.07 30.09 -1.05
CA LYS A 39 4.90 30.26 -2.24
C LYS A 39 4.39 31.36 -3.17
N THR A 40 3.08 31.46 -3.38
CA THR A 40 2.48 32.52 -4.21
C THR A 40 2.86 33.90 -3.70
N ILE A 41 2.83 34.09 -2.37
CA ILE A 41 3.21 35.40 -1.78
C ILE A 41 4.71 35.67 -1.94
N LEU A 42 5.55 34.65 -1.83
CA LEU A 42 7.00 34.79 -1.99
C LEU A 42 7.39 35.09 -3.43
N ASP A 43 6.81 34.37 -4.38
CA ASP A 43 7.12 34.49 -5.82
C ASP A 43 6.59 35.83 -6.37
N ASP A 44 5.37 36.24 -5.98
CA ASP A 44 4.69 37.42 -6.50
C ASP A 44 4.80 38.64 -5.56
N PHE A 45 5.83 38.67 -4.71
CA PHE A 45 5.97 39.70 -3.67
C PHE A 45 5.82 41.14 -4.21
N GLN A 46 6.43 41.44 -5.35
CA GLN A 46 6.39 42.78 -5.95
C GLN A 46 4.96 43.27 -6.22
N THR A 47 4.10 42.36 -6.64
CA THR A 47 2.68 42.65 -6.94
C THR A 47 1.81 42.63 -5.67
N LEU A 48 2.15 41.76 -4.72
CA LEU A 48 1.35 41.53 -3.51
C LEU A 48 1.78 42.39 -2.33
N GLN A 49 2.86 43.16 -2.42
CA GLN A 49 3.30 44.06 -1.34
C GLN A 49 2.20 45.04 -0.95
N GLY A 50 1.82 45.05 0.34
CA GLY A 50 0.71 45.86 0.87
C GLY A 50 -0.69 45.25 0.63
N ALA A 51 -0.81 44.23 -0.17
CA ALA A 51 -2.09 43.56 -0.43
C ALA A 51 -2.59 42.81 0.81
N ALA A 52 -3.91 42.76 0.97
CA ALA A 52 -4.57 41.96 1.99
C ALA A 52 -4.62 40.50 1.57
N VAL A 53 -4.07 39.62 2.40
CA VAL A 53 -4.04 38.18 2.19
C VAL A 53 -4.49 37.42 3.44
N THR A 54 -4.97 36.19 3.22
CA THR A 54 -5.21 35.23 4.29
C THR A 54 -4.42 33.98 3.99
N VAL A 55 -3.53 33.60 4.90
CA VAL A 55 -2.73 32.37 4.84
C VAL A 55 -3.19 31.40 5.92
N ALA A 56 -3.05 30.11 5.67
CA ALA A 56 -3.33 29.07 6.65
C ALA A 56 -2.35 27.93 6.51
N GLY A 57 -1.85 27.43 7.62
CA GLY A 57 -0.86 26.37 7.63
C GLY A 57 -0.52 25.90 9.04
N ARG A 58 0.46 25.00 9.14
CA ARG A 58 1.00 24.52 10.40
C ARG A 58 1.99 25.52 10.98
N LEU A 59 1.82 25.87 12.24
CA LEU A 59 2.73 26.73 13.00
C LEU A 59 4.01 25.93 13.34
N VAL A 60 5.09 26.19 12.62
CA VAL A 60 6.37 25.47 12.77
C VAL A 60 7.40 26.23 13.59
N SER A 61 7.21 27.53 13.78
CA SER A 61 7.95 28.32 14.74
C SER A 61 7.03 29.37 15.36
N TRP A 62 7.28 29.74 16.64
CA TRP A 62 6.54 30.79 17.30
C TRP A 62 7.39 31.40 18.40
N ARG A 63 7.60 32.70 18.33
CA ARG A 63 8.39 33.45 19.32
C ARG A 63 7.70 34.76 19.64
N LYS A 64 7.30 34.96 20.90
CA LYS A 64 6.68 36.15 21.40
C LYS A 64 7.68 36.93 22.26
N GLN A 65 7.87 38.21 21.95
CA GLN A 65 8.78 39.11 22.67
C GLN A 65 8.06 40.47 22.92
N GLY A 66 7.59 40.68 24.14
CA GLY A 66 6.89 41.89 24.51
C GLY A 66 5.64 42.15 23.64
N ALA A 67 5.67 43.22 22.84
CA ALA A 67 4.59 43.62 21.95
C ALA A 67 4.68 43.02 20.55
N LEU A 68 5.70 42.22 20.27
CA LEU A 68 5.93 41.60 18.97
C LEU A 68 5.90 40.09 19.09
N ALA A 69 5.37 39.42 18.06
CA ALA A 69 5.53 37.97 17.87
C ALA A 69 5.86 37.66 16.41
N PHE A 70 6.71 36.66 16.24
CA PHE A 70 7.09 36.11 14.96
C PHE A 70 6.85 34.64 14.96
N GLY A 71 6.38 34.11 13.82
CA GLY A 71 6.18 32.68 13.63
C GLY A 71 6.28 32.33 12.15
N HIS A 72 6.37 31.04 11.85
CA HIS A 72 6.29 30.57 10.47
C HIS A 72 5.11 29.62 10.33
N LEU A 73 4.28 29.87 9.32
CA LEU A 73 3.29 28.90 8.85
C LEU A 73 3.86 28.10 7.67
N GLN A 74 3.72 26.83 7.75
CA GLN A 74 4.05 25.90 6.66
C GLN A 74 2.75 25.37 6.04
N ASP A 75 2.59 25.57 4.75
CA ASP A 75 1.56 24.94 3.93
C ASP A 75 2.19 23.97 2.91
N GLN A 76 1.39 23.40 2.00
CA GLN A 76 1.91 22.48 0.98
C GLN A 76 2.90 23.10 -0.02
N SER A 77 2.94 24.43 -0.11
CA SER A 77 3.77 25.16 -1.08
C SER A 77 5.08 25.68 -0.49
N GLY A 78 5.17 25.76 0.84
CA GLY A 78 6.35 26.27 1.53
C GLY A 78 6.04 26.93 2.88
N ARG A 79 6.90 27.85 3.29
CA ARG A 79 6.80 28.56 4.58
C ARG A 79 6.71 30.04 4.36
N ILE A 80 5.88 30.71 5.16
CA ILE A 80 5.75 32.16 5.21
C ILE A 80 5.85 32.66 6.65
N GLN A 81 6.58 33.76 6.88
CA GLN A 81 6.66 34.38 8.19
C GLN A 81 5.36 35.08 8.54
N LEU A 82 4.89 34.91 9.77
CA LEU A 82 3.90 35.76 10.42
C LEU A 82 4.60 36.79 11.26
N PHE A 83 4.20 38.04 11.10
CA PHE A 83 4.62 39.14 11.92
C PHE A 83 3.40 39.70 12.65
N CYS A 84 3.37 39.63 13.99
CA CYS A 84 2.28 40.06 14.80
C CYS A 84 2.73 41.22 15.71
N ARG A 85 2.00 42.32 15.68
CA ARG A 85 2.17 43.45 16.59
C ARG A 85 0.94 43.56 17.48
N ARG A 86 1.11 43.70 18.83
CA ARG A 86 -0.01 43.80 19.78
C ARG A 86 -1.03 44.86 19.38
N GLN A 87 -0.57 45.98 18.84
CA GLN A 87 -1.40 47.11 18.45
C GLN A 87 -2.15 46.89 17.13
N VAL A 88 -1.75 45.90 16.34
CA VAL A 88 -2.28 45.62 15.00
C VAL A 88 -3.23 44.41 15.02
N VAL A 89 -2.92 43.41 15.84
CA VAL A 89 -3.77 42.23 15.99
C VAL A 89 -5.07 42.62 16.67
N GLN A 90 -6.19 42.32 16.04
CA GLN A 90 -7.53 42.58 16.58
C GLN A 90 -7.73 41.90 17.94
N PRO A 91 -8.57 42.45 18.82
CA PRO A 91 -8.97 41.75 20.04
C PRO A 91 -9.64 40.42 19.77
N THR A 92 -9.69 39.55 20.78
CA THR A 92 -10.42 38.30 20.71
C THR A 92 -11.89 38.54 20.37
N ASP A 93 -12.36 37.90 19.30
CA ASP A 93 -13.76 37.97 18.88
C ASP A 93 -14.28 36.54 18.61
N PRO A 94 -15.05 35.96 19.55
CA PRO A 94 -15.62 34.63 19.41
C PRO A 94 -16.61 34.50 18.25
N ALA A 95 -17.32 35.57 17.89
CA ALA A 95 -18.33 35.51 16.83
C ALA A 95 -17.74 35.16 15.46
N VAL A 96 -16.50 35.60 15.22
CA VAL A 96 -15.76 35.28 13.98
C VAL A 96 -14.54 34.38 14.20
N GLY A 97 -14.32 33.94 15.45
CA GLY A 97 -13.27 33.03 15.85
C GLY A 97 -11.86 33.64 15.88
N ILE A 98 -11.76 34.95 16.06
CA ILE A 98 -10.47 35.68 16.14
C ILE A 98 -9.84 35.48 17.51
N LEU A 99 -8.56 35.11 17.51
CA LEU A 99 -7.69 34.99 18.68
C LEU A 99 -6.87 36.27 18.84
N GLY A 100 -7.03 36.97 19.93
CA GLY A 100 -6.29 38.21 20.22
C GLY A 100 -4.82 37.96 20.53
N TYR A 101 -4.03 39.03 20.53
CA TYR A 101 -2.59 38.97 20.82
C TYR A 101 -2.30 38.39 22.22
N SER A 102 -3.13 38.73 23.22
CA SER A 102 -2.98 38.23 24.60
C SER A 102 -3.15 36.71 24.65
N GLU A 103 -4.14 36.20 23.96
CA GLU A 103 -4.53 34.77 23.91
C GLU A 103 -3.67 33.93 22.95
N ALA A 104 -2.75 34.57 22.21
CA ALA A 104 -1.80 33.86 21.34
C ALA A 104 -0.85 32.89 22.10
N ASN A 105 -0.82 32.94 23.44
CA ASN A 105 -0.17 31.96 24.32
C ASN A 105 -0.90 30.61 24.35
N LEU A 106 -2.15 30.55 23.85
CA LEU A 106 -2.87 29.29 23.63
C LEU A 106 -2.33 28.51 22.42
N LEU A 107 -1.59 29.17 21.51
CA LEU A 107 -0.94 28.54 20.38
C LEU A 107 0.28 27.73 20.82
N ASP A 108 0.48 26.60 20.18
CA ASP A 108 1.67 25.75 20.32
C ASP A 108 2.21 25.37 18.94
N LEU A 109 3.48 25.00 18.89
CA LEU A 109 4.06 24.44 17.67
C LEU A 109 3.32 23.18 17.25
N GLY A 110 3.00 23.11 15.96
CA GLY A 110 2.18 22.06 15.38
C GLY A 110 0.71 22.44 15.17
N ASP A 111 0.20 23.49 15.80
CA ASP A 111 -1.17 23.97 15.58
C ASP A 111 -1.38 24.38 14.12
N ILE A 112 -2.59 24.17 13.62
CA ILE A 112 -3.01 24.74 12.33
C ILE A 112 -3.63 26.09 12.60
N VAL A 113 -3.05 27.12 12.00
CA VAL A 113 -3.41 28.54 12.24
C VAL A 113 -3.73 29.21 10.91
N GLU A 114 -4.70 30.10 10.94
CA GLU A 114 -5.01 31.06 9.87
C GLU A 114 -4.61 32.47 10.34
N ALA A 115 -3.97 33.21 9.45
CA ALA A 115 -3.64 34.60 9.67
C ALA A 115 -4.07 35.44 8.48
N ALA A 116 -4.90 36.49 8.75
CA ALA A 116 -5.23 37.47 7.74
C ALA A 116 -4.46 38.78 8.06
N GLY A 117 -3.91 39.39 7.02
CA GLY A 117 -3.09 40.59 7.18
C GLY A 117 -2.57 41.14 5.85
N GLN A 118 -1.58 42.02 5.94
CA GLN A 118 -0.93 42.62 4.76
C GLN A 118 0.43 41.97 4.48
N VAL A 119 0.76 41.81 3.22
CA VAL A 119 2.08 41.36 2.80
C VAL A 119 3.08 42.49 3.01
N VAL A 120 4.10 42.24 3.79
CA VAL A 120 5.14 43.22 4.10
C VAL A 120 6.54 42.62 3.98
N LYS A 121 7.55 43.47 3.87
CA LYS A 121 8.94 43.10 4.08
C LYS A 121 9.40 43.66 5.43
N THR A 122 9.91 42.79 6.28
CA THR A 122 10.43 43.23 7.59
C THR A 122 11.73 44.03 7.44
N GLU A 123 12.13 44.75 8.49
CA GLU A 123 13.41 45.47 8.50
C GLU A 123 14.64 44.57 8.22
N ARG A 124 14.53 43.29 8.55
CA ARG A 124 15.56 42.27 8.27
C ARG A 124 15.47 41.69 6.88
N GLY A 125 14.54 42.17 6.06
CA GLY A 125 14.42 41.74 4.65
C GLY A 125 13.51 40.52 4.42
N GLU A 126 12.90 39.93 5.47
CA GLU A 126 12.07 38.73 5.30
C GLU A 126 10.65 39.11 4.87
N ILE A 127 10.13 38.45 3.84
CA ILE A 127 8.75 38.59 3.35
C ILE A 127 7.81 37.96 4.38
N SER A 128 6.81 38.69 4.81
CA SER A 128 5.95 38.32 5.95
C SER A 128 4.50 38.74 5.73
N VAL A 129 3.60 38.10 6.43
CA VAL A 129 2.23 38.59 6.62
C VAL A 129 2.16 39.35 7.97
N LEU A 130 1.97 40.67 7.93
CA LEU A 130 1.65 41.47 9.11
C LEU A 130 0.21 41.15 9.52
N ALA A 131 0.07 40.26 10.49
CA ALA A 131 -1.23 39.72 10.88
C ALA A 131 -2.11 40.76 11.59
N HIS A 132 -3.29 41.01 11.04
CA HIS A 132 -4.37 41.75 11.67
C HIS A 132 -5.29 40.85 12.49
N SER A 133 -5.44 39.57 12.06
CA SER A 133 -6.21 38.58 12.80
C SER A 133 -5.52 37.21 12.77
N LEU A 134 -5.70 36.48 13.85
CA LEU A 134 -5.26 35.09 14.01
C LEU A 134 -6.47 34.23 14.32
N ARG A 135 -6.53 33.05 13.77
CA ARG A 135 -7.55 32.04 14.10
C ARG A 135 -6.88 30.68 14.30
N LEU A 136 -7.28 29.98 15.35
CA LEU A 136 -6.91 28.59 15.57
C LEU A 136 -7.86 27.73 14.73
N LEU A 137 -7.30 26.92 13.82
CA LEU A 137 -8.05 26.01 12.96
C LEU A 137 -8.02 24.56 13.47
N ALA A 138 -6.90 24.15 14.06
CA ALA A 138 -6.82 22.87 14.76
C ALA A 138 -5.75 22.92 15.84
N LYS A 139 -6.12 22.62 17.07
CA LYS A 139 -5.18 22.47 18.19
C LYS A 139 -4.43 21.14 18.05
N ALA A 140 -3.12 21.21 17.90
CA ALA A 140 -2.26 20.04 17.90
C ALA A 140 -2.09 19.53 19.33
N ILE A 141 -2.77 18.45 19.68
CA ILE A 141 -2.74 17.90 21.05
C ILE A 141 -1.41 17.21 21.36
N ARG A 142 -0.79 16.56 20.36
CA ARG A 142 0.56 16.00 20.49
C ARG A 142 1.61 16.98 19.98
N PRO A 143 2.76 17.13 20.67
CA PRO A 143 3.86 17.90 20.13
C PRO A 143 4.42 17.21 18.88
N LEU A 144 4.93 17.98 17.94
CA LEU A 144 5.77 17.43 16.88
C LEU A 144 7.05 16.86 17.51
N PRO A 145 7.62 15.80 16.96
CA PRO A 145 8.98 15.37 17.31
C PRO A 145 9.96 16.55 17.18
N ASP A 146 11.05 16.50 17.95
CA ASP A 146 12.05 17.56 17.91
C ASP A 146 12.60 17.72 16.48
N GLN A 147 12.52 18.95 15.96
CA GLN A 147 12.99 19.27 14.60
C GLN A 147 14.48 19.00 14.41
N TRP A 148 15.28 18.98 15.51
CA TRP A 148 16.73 18.74 15.43
C TRP A 148 17.10 17.26 15.44
N SER A 149 16.26 16.42 16.01
CA SER A 149 16.52 14.97 16.11
C SER A 149 15.72 14.13 15.11
N GLY A 150 14.62 14.67 14.56
CA GLY A 150 13.75 13.98 13.62
C GLY A 150 13.17 12.67 14.17
N LEU A 151 12.64 11.85 13.28
CA LEU A 151 12.38 10.44 13.53
C LEU A 151 13.65 9.67 13.14
N LYS A 152 14.43 9.19 14.12
CA LYS A 152 15.72 8.52 13.87
C LYS A 152 15.59 7.05 13.52
N ASP A 153 14.56 6.41 14.04
CA ASP A 153 14.30 5.00 13.80
C ASP A 153 13.52 4.80 12.50
N ARG A 154 14.09 4.02 11.57
CA ARG A 154 13.47 3.73 10.27
C ARG A 154 12.07 3.13 10.42
N GLU A 155 11.85 2.24 11.37
CA GLU A 155 10.53 1.66 11.60
C GLU A 155 9.51 2.72 11.99
N GLN A 156 9.88 3.67 12.86
CA GLN A 156 9.00 4.80 13.23
C GLN A 156 8.75 5.75 12.07
N VAL A 157 9.77 6.02 11.24
CA VAL A 157 9.61 6.80 10.00
C VAL A 157 8.57 6.16 9.10
N LEU A 158 8.65 4.85 8.86
CA LEU A 158 7.71 4.12 8.01
C LEU A 158 6.30 4.10 8.61
N ARG A 159 6.16 3.82 9.91
CA ARG A 159 4.86 3.77 10.61
C ARG A 159 4.18 5.13 10.74
N LYS A 160 4.98 6.19 10.86
CA LYS A 160 4.49 7.58 11.07
C LYS A 160 4.92 8.49 9.92
N ARG A 161 4.84 8.01 8.69
CA ARG A 161 5.26 8.75 7.50
C ARG A 161 4.65 10.13 7.41
N TYR A 162 3.44 10.31 7.93
CA TYR A 162 2.80 11.62 8.02
C TYR A 162 3.55 12.62 8.93
N LEU A 163 4.26 12.15 9.97
CA LEU A 163 5.14 13.00 10.77
C LEU A 163 6.45 13.28 10.03
N ASP A 164 7.02 12.25 9.40
CA ASP A 164 8.21 12.40 8.56
C ASP A 164 7.98 13.46 7.46
N ALA A 165 6.84 13.40 6.76
CA ALA A 165 6.48 14.39 5.74
C ALA A 165 6.23 15.81 6.30
N ILE A 166 5.90 15.96 7.59
CA ILE A 166 5.80 17.27 8.24
C ILE A 166 7.20 17.83 8.57
N LEU A 167 8.12 16.96 8.97
CA LEU A 167 9.44 17.36 9.46
C LEU A 167 10.45 17.51 8.32
N GLU A 168 10.40 16.58 7.32
CA GLU A 168 11.35 16.46 6.24
C GLU A 168 10.73 16.92 4.91
N PRO A 169 11.09 18.10 4.40
CA PRO A 169 10.58 18.59 3.12
C PRO A 169 10.85 17.62 1.96
N ALA A 170 12.00 16.95 1.97
CA ALA A 170 12.35 15.96 0.94
C ALA A 170 11.36 14.80 0.86
N THR A 171 10.82 14.34 2.01
CA THR A 171 9.77 13.31 2.04
C THR A 171 8.47 13.84 1.44
N PHE A 172 8.06 15.06 1.82
CA PHE A 172 6.86 15.68 1.26
C PHE A 172 6.97 15.84 -0.26
N ASP A 173 8.09 16.38 -0.75
CA ASP A 173 8.36 16.62 -2.17
C ASP A 173 8.40 15.31 -2.98
N ARG A 174 8.98 14.25 -2.41
CA ARG A 174 9.02 12.91 -3.01
C ARG A 174 7.63 12.39 -3.33
N PHE A 175 6.73 12.36 -2.35
CA PHE A 175 5.37 11.87 -2.58
C PHE A 175 4.55 12.79 -3.50
N GLY A 176 4.81 14.08 -3.47
CA GLY A 176 4.28 15.02 -4.46
C GLY A 176 4.78 14.71 -5.87
N ALA A 177 6.05 14.37 -6.02
CA ALA A 177 6.64 13.98 -7.31
C ALA A 177 6.07 12.65 -7.83
N ILE A 178 5.88 11.65 -6.95
CA ILE A 178 5.24 10.38 -7.31
C ILE A 178 3.80 10.62 -7.84
N SER A 179 3.04 11.49 -7.19
CA SER A 179 1.70 11.85 -7.66
C SER A 179 1.74 12.48 -9.07
N ARG A 180 2.68 13.41 -9.31
CA ARG A 180 2.87 14.02 -10.65
C ARG A 180 3.34 12.99 -11.67
N MET A 181 4.19 12.04 -11.30
CA MET A 181 4.64 10.93 -12.15
C MET A 181 3.44 10.11 -12.66
N VAL A 182 2.55 9.69 -11.76
CA VAL A 182 1.35 8.92 -12.14
C VAL A 182 0.44 9.75 -13.05
N ALA A 183 0.27 11.06 -12.77
CA ALA A 183 -0.49 11.95 -13.64
C ALA A 183 0.15 12.08 -15.04
N ALA A 184 1.49 12.13 -15.11
CA ALA A 184 2.22 12.18 -16.38
C ALA A 184 2.05 10.89 -17.20
N VAL A 185 2.05 9.72 -16.57
CA VAL A 185 1.73 8.43 -17.21
C VAL A 185 0.33 8.46 -17.82
N ARG A 186 -0.67 8.91 -17.06
CA ARG A 186 -2.04 9.05 -17.59
C ARG A 186 -2.11 10.00 -18.78
N THR A 187 -1.48 11.16 -18.68
CA THR A 187 -1.44 12.15 -19.78
C THR A 187 -0.80 11.55 -21.02
N PHE A 188 0.29 10.81 -20.87
CA PHE A 188 0.96 10.13 -21.97
C PHE A 188 0.07 9.10 -22.67
N LEU A 189 -0.55 8.20 -21.91
CA LEU A 189 -1.39 7.14 -22.45
C LEU A 189 -2.67 7.69 -23.09
N ASN A 190 -3.35 8.64 -22.43
CA ASN A 190 -4.53 9.29 -22.97
C ASN A 190 -4.21 10.04 -24.27
N GLY A 191 -3.05 10.71 -24.36
CA GLY A 191 -2.57 11.38 -25.57
C GLY A 191 -2.28 10.44 -26.75
N ARG A 192 -2.17 9.12 -26.49
CA ARG A 192 -1.99 8.07 -27.51
C ARG A 192 -3.27 7.28 -27.80
N GLY A 193 -4.41 7.74 -27.28
CA GLY A 193 -5.71 7.14 -27.52
C GLY A 193 -6.03 5.93 -26.64
N PHE A 194 -5.26 5.68 -25.58
CA PHE A 194 -5.62 4.68 -24.58
C PHE A 194 -6.75 5.18 -23.69
N LEU A 195 -7.70 4.30 -23.37
CA LEU A 195 -8.80 4.56 -22.45
C LEU A 195 -8.53 3.89 -21.10
N GLU A 196 -8.68 4.65 -20.01
CA GLU A 196 -8.53 4.10 -18.65
C GLU A 196 -9.79 3.37 -18.22
N PHE A 197 -9.66 2.12 -17.80
CA PHE A 197 -10.74 1.32 -17.24
C PHE A 197 -10.41 0.88 -15.82
N GLN A 198 -11.43 0.82 -14.98
CA GLN A 198 -11.37 0.15 -13.70
C GLN A 198 -11.82 -1.29 -13.86
N THR A 199 -10.95 -2.22 -13.50
CA THR A 199 -11.22 -3.65 -13.55
C THR A 199 -11.40 -4.19 -12.13
N PRO A 200 -12.11 -5.33 -11.92
CA PRO A 200 -12.37 -5.87 -10.61
C PRO A 200 -11.09 -6.17 -9.82
N VAL A 201 -11.00 -5.67 -8.59
CA VAL A 201 -9.95 -6.02 -7.62
C VAL A 201 -10.29 -7.33 -6.92
N ILE A 202 -11.57 -7.59 -6.65
CA ILE A 202 -12.05 -8.87 -6.12
C ILE A 202 -12.51 -9.70 -7.31
N GLN A 203 -11.85 -10.82 -7.55
CA GLN A 203 -12.02 -11.65 -8.73
C GLN A 203 -12.48 -13.06 -8.34
N PRO A 204 -13.40 -13.69 -9.07
CA PRO A 204 -13.84 -15.06 -8.79
C PRO A 204 -12.72 -16.08 -9.00
N GLN A 205 -11.82 -15.77 -9.93
CA GLN A 205 -10.61 -16.55 -10.22
C GLN A 205 -9.45 -15.59 -10.43
N TYR A 206 -8.25 -15.99 -10.01
CA TYR A 206 -7.03 -15.24 -10.25
C TYR A 206 -6.33 -15.77 -11.52
N GLY A 207 -5.65 -14.89 -12.23
CA GLY A 207 -4.94 -15.22 -13.46
C GLY A 207 -4.15 -14.04 -14.00
N GLY A 208 -3.48 -14.21 -15.13
CA GLY A 208 -2.56 -13.20 -15.68
C GLY A 208 -1.19 -13.19 -14.97
N GLY A 209 -0.82 -14.30 -14.32
CA GLY A 209 0.46 -14.48 -13.64
C GLY A 209 0.48 -15.71 -12.75
N THR A 210 1.66 -16.03 -12.20
CA THR A 210 1.91 -17.20 -11.35
C THR A 210 2.00 -16.88 -9.85
N ALA A 211 1.71 -15.63 -9.46
CA ALA A 211 1.82 -15.16 -8.08
C ALA A 211 0.75 -15.78 -7.15
N LYS A 212 1.07 -15.92 -5.87
CA LYS A 212 0.13 -16.41 -4.86
C LYS A 212 -0.91 -15.34 -4.55
N PRO A 213 -2.23 -15.63 -4.64
CA PRO A 213 -3.28 -14.67 -4.34
C PRO A 213 -3.56 -14.53 -2.84
N PHE A 214 -4.14 -13.40 -2.44
CA PHE A 214 -4.90 -13.30 -1.20
C PHE A 214 -6.32 -13.80 -1.45
N LYS A 215 -6.84 -14.62 -0.53
CA LYS A 215 -8.20 -15.15 -0.58
C LYS A 215 -9.11 -14.35 0.36
N THR A 216 -10.34 -14.09 -0.06
CA THR A 216 -11.37 -13.42 0.75
C THR A 216 -12.73 -14.10 0.57
N HIS A 217 -13.68 -13.82 1.47
CA HIS A 217 -15.04 -14.33 1.38
C HIS A 217 -16.03 -13.19 1.11
N VAL A 218 -16.92 -13.38 0.13
CA VAL A 218 -17.98 -12.41 -0.20
C VAL A 218 -19.29 -12.89 0.41
N ASN A 219 -19.65 -12.32 1.57
CA ASN A 219 -20.83 -12.75 2.35
C ASN A 219 -22.13 -12.68 1.54
N ALA A 220 -22.30 -11.65 0.72
CA ALA A 220 -23.52 -11.47 -0.10
C ALA A 220 -23.71 -12.57 -1.14
N LEU A 221 -22.63 -13.18 -1.61
CA LEU A 221 -22.66 -14.26 -2.61
C LEU A 221 -22.40 -15.63 -1.99
N GLY A 222 -22.00 -15.70 -0.71
CA GLY A 222 -21.70 -16.93 0.00
C GLY A 222 -20.54 -17.71 -0.64
N CYS A 223 -19.57 -17.05 -1.27
CA CYS A 223 -18.47 -17.69 -1.95
C CYS A 223 -17.13 -17.02 -1.69
N ASP A 224 -16.06 -17.78 -1.87
CA ASP A 224 -14.69 -17.30 -1.79
C ASP A 224 -14.27 -16.66 -3.11
N MET A 225 -13.52 -15.56 -3.01
CA MET A 225 -12.93 -14.84 -4.12
C MET A 225 -11.47 -14.50 -3.81
N TYR A 226 -10.78 -13.91 -4.77
CA TYR A 226 -9.36 -13.59 -4.67
C TYR A 226 -9.13 -12.11 -4.94
N LEU A 227 -8.13 -11.53 -4.27
CA LEU A 227 -7.63 -10.21 -4.64
C LEU A 227 -6.78 -10.32 -5.91
N ALA A 228 -6.93 -9.36 -6.81
CA ALA A 228 -6.30 -9.36 -8.13
C ALA A 228 -4.77 -9.46 -8.04
N ILE A 229 -4.17 -10.46 -8.65
CA ILE A 229 -2.73 -10.56 -8.88
C ILE A 229 -2.31 -9.87 -10.18
N SER A 230 -3.27 -9.71 -11.13
CA SER A 230 -3.18 -9.00 -12.39
C SER A 230 -4.57 -8.57 -12.85
N HIS A 231 -4.66 -7.55 -13.67
CA HIS A 231 -5.89 -7.10 -14.34
C HIS A 231 -5.93 -7.50 -15.82
N GLU A 232 -4.91 -8.19 -16.30
CA GLU A 232 -4.67 -8.58 -17.68
C GLU A 232 -5.88 -9.24 -18.35
N LEU A 233 -6.46 -10.27 -17.71
CA LEU A 233 -7.56 -11.02 -18.30
C LEU A 233 -8.83 -10.18 -18.49
N TYR A 234 -9.04 -9.16 -17.67
CA TYR A 234 -10.14 -8.22 -17.83
C TYR A 234 -9.87 -7.20 -18.93
N LEU A 235 -8.63 -6.71 -19.05
CA LEU A 235 -8.23 -5.81 -20.13
C LEU A 235 -8.34 -6.52 -21.50
N LYS A 236 -7.98 -7.79 -21.58
CA LYS A 236 -8.16 -8.62 -22.79
C LYS A 236 -9.64 -8.77 -23.17
N ARG A 237 -10.54 -8.92 -22.19
CA ARG A 237 -12.01 -8.94 -22.46
C ARG A 237 -12.51 -7.60 -23.03
N LEU A 238 -11.89 -6.46 -22.64
CA LEU A 238 -12.20 -5.17 -23.25
C LEU A 238 -11.72 -5.12 -24.72
N ILE A 239 -10.58 -5.72 -25.05
CA ILE A 239 -10.13 -5.86 -26.44
C ILE A 239 -11.11 -6.72 -27.25
N VAL A 240 -11.57 -7.85 -26.71
CA VAL A 240 -12.61 -8.67 -27.34
C VAL A 240 -13.90 -7.88 -27.56
N ALA A 241 -14.25 -6.97 -26.63
CA ALA A 241 -15.41 -6.10 -26.74
C ALA A 241 -15.27 -5.00 -27.82
N GLY A 242 -14.08 -4.85 -28.44
CA GLY A 242 -13.83 -3.92 -29.54
C GLY A 242 -13.17 -2.59 -29.14
N PHE A 243 -12.60 -2.49 -27.94
CA PHE A 243 -11.74 -1.35 -27.57
C PHE A 243 -10.31 -1.59 -28.08
N ASP A 244 -9.78 -0.69 -28.89
CA ASP A 244 -8.46 -0.87 -29.50
C ASP A 244 -7.30 -0.68 -28.50
N LYS A 245 -7.40 0.30 -27.59
CA LYS A 245 -6.35 0.65 -26.64
C LYS A 245 -6.94 0.92 -25.26
N VAL A 246 -6.58 0.11 -24.31
CA VAL A 246 -7.09 0.20 -22.94
C VAL A 246 -5.95 0.11 -21.93
N TYR A 247 -6.15 0.72 -20.76
CA TYR A 247 -5.21 0.56 -19.64
C TYR A 247 -5.93 0.67 -18.30
N THR A 248 -5.24 0.22 -17.27
CA THR A 248 -5.59 0.47 -15.86
C THR A 248 -4.34 0.87 -15.08
N ILE A 249 -4.50 1.77 -14.10
CA ILE A 249 -3.52 1.96 -13.03
C ILE A 249 -4.19 1.44 -11.78
N GLY A 250 -3.91 0.17 -11.46
CA GLY A 250 -4.60 -0.59 -10.45
C GLY A 250 -3.73 -1.00 -9.27
N ARG A 251 -4.38 -1.51 -8.21
CA ARG A 251 -3.74 -2.20 -7.11
C ARG A 251 -3.68 -3.69 -7.39
N TYR A 252 -2.53 -4.27 -7.02
CA TYR A 252 -2.18 -5.67 -7.20
C TYR A 252 -1.80 -6.27 -5.88
N PHE A 253 -2.15 -7.54 -5.67
CA PHE A 253 -2.03 -8.22 -4.41
C PHE A 253 -1.37 -9.58 -4.63
N ARG A 254 -0.11 -9.71 -4.21
CA ARG A 254 0.66 -10.96 -4.29
C ARG A 254 1.10 -11.36 -2.91
N ASN A 255 0.58 -12.47 -2.38
CA ASN A 255 0.84 -12.97 -1.04
C ASN A 255 2.20 -13.69 -0.97
N GLU A 256 3.25 -12.93 -1.17
CA GLU A 256 4.63 -13.37 -1.26
C GLU A 256 5.52 -12.62 -0.25
N GLY A 257 6.83 -12.75 -0.38
CA GLY A 257 7.80 -12.10 0.50
C GLY A 257 7.81 -10.57 0.41
N ILE A 258 8.36 -9.95 1.44
CA ILE A 258 8.63 -8.50 1.49
C ILE A 258 10.15 -8.33 1.48
N ASP A 259 10.65 -7.56 0.52
CA ASP A 259 12.06 -7.21 0.42
C ASP A 259 12.24 -5.75 -0.06
N ARG A 260 13.45 -5.40 -0.54
CA ARG A 260 13.75 -4.03 -0.99
C ARG A 260 12.99 -3.60 -2.25
N SER A 261 12.51 -4.53 -3.06
CA SER A 261 11.87 -4.32 -4.36
C SER A 261 10.47 -4.92 -4.47
N HIS A 262 10.02 -5.69 -3.47
CA HIS A 262 8.73 -6.38 -3.44
C HIS A 262 7.90 -5.99 -2.22
N HIS A 263 6.62 -5.78 -2.46
CA HIS A 263 5.62 -5.50 -1.45
C HIS A 263 4.33 -6.26 -1.80
N PRO A 264 3.61 -6.88 -0.83
CA PRO A 264 2.42 -7.70 -1.13
C PRO A 264 1.27 -6.93 -1.77
N GLU A 265 1.19 -5.63 -1.55
CA GLU A 265 0.26 -4.69 -2.18
C GLU A 265 1.06 -3.61 -2.90
N PHE A 266 0.91 -3.51 -4.21
CA PHE A 266 1.61 -2.55 -5.05
C PHE A 266 0.73 -2.06 -6.19
N SER A 267 1.22 -1.15 -7.02
CA SER A 267 0.51 -0.60 -8.16
C SER A 267 1.24 -0.91 -9.46
N MET A 268 0.49 -1.19 -10.50
CA MET A 268 1.01 -1.31 -11.86
C MET A 268 0.20 -0.47 -12.85
N VAL A 269 0.85 -0.10 -13.92
CA VAL A 269 0.21 0.35 -15.14
C VAL A 269 0.11 -0.87 -16.05
N GLU A 270 -1.07 -1.40 -16.30
CA GLU A 270 -1.26 -2.43 -17.32
C GLU A 270 -1.97 -1.84 -18.53
N THR A 271 -1.43 -2.08 -19.72
CA THR A 271 -2.00 -1.61 -20.99
C THR A 271 -2.27 -2.78 -21.91
N MET A 272 -3.27 -2.65 -22.79
CA MET A 272 -3.47 -3.54 -23.94
C MET A 272 -3.71 -2.69 -25.20
N ALA A 273 -3.01 -3.04 -26.29
CA ALA A 273 -3.16 -2.41 -27.60
C ALA A 273 -3.44 -3.46 -28.67
N ALA A 274 -4.63 -3.38 -29.27
CA ALA A 274 -5.03 -4.23 -30.39
C ALA A 274 -4.28 -3.85 -31.67
N TYR A 275 -4.12 -4.82 -32.58
CA TYR A 275 -3.46 -4.71 -33.87
C TYR A 275 -1.97 -4.35 -33.80
N GLU A 276 -1.36 -4.50 -32.61
CA GLU A 276 0.02 -4.23 -32.31
C GLU A 276 0.73 -5.48 -31.73
N ASN A 277 2.06 -5.44 -31.69
CA ASN A 277 2.89 -6.49 -31.15
C ASN A 277 3.89 -5.95 -30.10
N TYR A 278 4.72 -6.84 -29.53
CA TYR A 278 5.70 -6.48 -28.50
C TYR A 278 6.68 -5.36 -28.92
N GLN A 279 7.00 -5.23 -30.22
CA GLN A 279 7.90 -4.17 -30.72
C GLN A 279 7.25 -2.76 -30.61
N TYR A 280 5.94 -2.66 -30.78
CA TYR A 280 5.20 -1.43 -30.51
C TYR A 280 5.38 -1.00 -29.05
N ASN A 281 5.25 -1.92 -28.11
CA ASN A 281 5.40 -1.62 -26.69
C ASN A 281 6.86 -1.31 -26.29
N MET A 282 7.86 -1.85 -26.98
CA MET A 282 9.26 -1.41 -26.80
C MET A 282 9.41 0.09 -27.04
N ASN A 283 8.79 0.62 -28.10
CA ASN A 283 8.81 2.05 -28.38
C ASN A 283 7.95 2.84 -27.39
N LEU A 284 6.75 2.31 -27.08
CA LEU A 284 5.80 2.95 -26.16
C LEU A 284 6.42 3.19 -24.78
N VAL A 285 7.07 2.17 -24.21
CA VAL A 285 7.65 2.27 -22.86
C VAL A 285 8.86 3.18 -22.81
N GLU A 286 9.74 3.12 -23.81
CA GLU A 286 10.89 4.01 -23.93
C GLU A 286 10.44 5.48 -23.98
N GLU A 287 9.45 5.79 -24.81
CA GLU A 287 8.87 7.13 -24.89
C GLU A 287 8.14 7.54 -23.61
N MET A 288 7.40 6.64 -22.99
CA MET A 288 6.68 6.90 -21.74
C MET A 288 7.65 7.29 -20.62
N PHE A 289 8.70 6.53 -20.39
CA PHE A 289 9.69 6.84 -19.35
C PHE A 289 10.39 8.19 -19.62
N ARG A 290 10.79 8.45 -20.87
CA ARG A 290 11.37 9.73 -21.26
C ARG A 290 10.41 10.90 -21.05
N GLN A 291 9.15 10.77 -21.48
CA GLN A 291 8.13 11.80 -21.31
C GLN A 291 7.82 12.07 -19.84
N VAL A 292 7.72 11.02 -19.02
CA VAL A 292 7.51 11.14 -17.57
C VAL A 292 8.71 11.84 -16.91
N ALA A 293 9.94 11.48 -17.26
CA ALA A 293 11.16 12.12 -16.76
C ALA A 293 11.13 13.64 -17.00
N VAL A 294 10.80 14.05 -18.22
CA VAL A 294 10.75 15.48 -18.59
C VAL A 294 9.56 16.19 -17.94
N SER A 295 8.33 15.63 -18.06
CA SER A 295 7.11 16.35 -17.66
C SER A 295 6.91 16.41 -16.15
N ALA A 296 7.29 15.36 -15.39
CA ALA A 296 7.09 15.31 -13.94
C ALA A 296 8.32 15.80 -13.15
N PHE A 297 9.53 15.66 -13.72
CA PHE A 297 10.79 15.92 -13.02
C PHE A 297 11.67 16.99 -13.68
N GLY A 298 11.40 17.41 -14.93
CA GLY A 298 12.15 18.43 -15.65
C GLY A 298 13.57 18.03 -16.05
N ARG A 299 13.90 16.73 -15.98
CA ARG A 299 15.24 16.18 -16.29
C ARG A 299 15.13 14.77 -16.87
N THR A 300 16.20 14.28 -17.50
CA THR A 300 16.28 12.93 -18.06
C THR A 300 17.30 12.04 -17.35
N GLU A 301 18.11 12.60 -16.45
CA GLU A 301 19.16 11.90 -15.74
C GLU A 301 18.81 11.72 -14.26
N PHE A 302 19.04 10.52 -13.73
CA PHE A 302 18.73 10.14 -12.34
C PHE A 302 19.84 9.29 -11.75
N GLN A 303 20.06 9.42 -10.42
CA GLN A 303 20.99 8.57 -9.67
C GLN A 303 20.22 7.40 -9.04
N VAL A 304 20.44 6.20 -9.54
CA VAL A 304 19.72 5.00 -9.09
C VAL A 304 20.73 3.95 -8.66
N ARG A 305 20.66 3.50 -7.41
CA ARG A 305 21.57 2.46 -6.85
C ARG A 305 23.05 2.75 -7.13
N GLY A 306 23.47 4.02 -6.99
CA GLY A 306 24.84 4.45 -7.23
C GLY A 306 25.22 4.63 -8.70
N HIS A 307 24.31 4.46 -9.64
CA HIS A 307 24.53 4.59 -11.07
C HIS A 307 23.78 5.79 -11.66
N ARG A 308 24.40 6.50 -12.61
CA ARG A 308 23.73 7.51 -13.42
C ARG A 308 22.97 6.84 -14.54
N ILE A 309 21.65 7.02 -14.56
CA ILE A 309 20.72 6.52 -15.58
C ILE A 309 20.29 7.69 -16.46
N ASP A 310 20.38 7.52 -17.78
CA ASP A 310 20.04 8.56 -18.76
C ASP A 310 18.92 8.10 -19.69
N PHE A 311 17.72 8.66 -19.51
CA PHE A 311 16.55 8.38 -20.33
C PHE A 311 16.50 9.18 -21.65
N SER A 312 17.49 10.06 -21.93
CA SER A 312 17.56 10.77 -23.20
C SER A 312 18.10 9.89 -24.35
N GLN A 313 18.88 8.86 -24.00
CA GLN A 313 19.47 7.94 -24.94
C GLN A 313 18.49 6.86 -25.39
N PRO A 314 18.64 6.31 -26.61
CA PRO A 314 17.90 5.11 -27.02
C PRO A 314 18.17 3.94 -26.09
N TRP A 315 17.15 3.19 -25.77
CA TRP A 315 17.28 2.00 -24.92
C TRP A 315 17.93 0.85 -25.67
N ARG A 316 18.83 0.15 -25.00
CA ARG A 316 19.42 -1.07 -25.53
C ARG A 316 18.33 -2.14 -25.69
N ARG A 317 18.33 -2.83 -26.86
CA ARG A 317 17.47 -3.98 -27.13
C ARG A 317 18.37 -5.17 -27.42
N VAL A 318 18.23 -6.25 -26.65
CA VAL A 318 19.09 -7.43 -26.74
C VAL A 318 18.25 -8.67 -26.44
N SER A 319 18.47 -9.76 -27.18
CA SER A 319 17.83 -11.03 -26.81
C SER A 319 18.46 -11.59 -25.55
N MET A 320 17.67 -12.35 -24.75
CA MET A 320 18.17 -12.99 -23.54
C MET A 320 19.38 -13.91 -23.85
N ALA A 321 19.31 -14.68 -24.93
CA ALA A 321 20.39 -15.57 -25.35
C ALA A 321 21.68 -14.79 -25.73
N GLU A 322 21.54 -13.66 -26.43
CA GLU A 322 22.69 -12.78 -26.74
C GLU A 322 23.28 -12.14 -25.49
N ALA A 323 22.43 -11.66 -24.58
CA ALA A 323 22.88 -11.05 -23.33
C ALA A 323 23.67 -12.05 -22.47
N VAL A 324 23.21 -13.31 -22.38
CA VAL A 324 23.96 -14.37 -21.69
C VAL A 324 25.27 -14.68 -22.41
N GLN A 325 25.25 -14.80 -23.73
CA GLN A 325 26.45 -15.09 -24.52
C GLN A 325 27.49 -13.97 -24.43
N GLU A 326 27.08 -12.71 -24.52
CA GLU A 326 27.99 -11.57 -24.37
C GLU A 326 28.66 -11.53 -23.00
N LYS A 327 27.91 -11.87 -21.94
CA LYS A 327 28.41 -11.81 -20.57
C LYS A 327 29.26 -13.01 -20.18
N THR A 328 28.89 -14.21 -20.62
CA THR A 328 29.48 -15.49 -20.14
C THR A 328 30.31 -16.19 -21.19
N GLY A 329 30.18 -15.81 -22.47
CA GLY A 329 30.74 -16.55 -23.60
C GLY A 329 29.97 -17.82 -23.98
N VAL A 330 28.87 -18.14 -23.27
CA VAL A 330 28.08 -19.39 -23.46
C VAL A 330 26.84 -19.11 -24.29
N ASP A 331 26.71 -19.81 -25.43
CA ASP A 331 25.52 -19.73 -26.29
C ASP A 331 24.53 -20.86 -25.96
N PHE A 332 23.35 -20.50 -25.43
CA PHE A 332 22.25 -21.41 -25.13
C PHE A 332 21.32 -21.66 -26.31
N ARG A 333 21.38 -20.89 -27.41
CA ARG A 333 20.51 -21.06 -28.61
C ARG A 333 20.68 -22.41 -29.27
N GLY A 334 21.89 -22.95 -29.19
CA GLY A 334 22.22 -24.28 -29.76
C GLY A 334 21.68 -25.47 -28.98
N CYS A 335 21.29 -25.30 -27.71
CA CYS A 335 20.82 -26.39 -26.85
C CYS A 335 19.47 -26.94 -27.36
N ARG A 336 19.36 -28.26 -27.41
CA ARG A 336 18.14 -28.97 -27.83
C ARG A 336 17.54 -29.80 -26.70
N SER A 337 18.27 -30.00 -25.61
CA SER A 337 17.80 -30.74 -24.44
C SER A 337 18.18 -30.03 -23.14
N ALA A 338 17.49 -30.42 -22.06
CA ALA A 338 17.81 -29.95 -20.71
C ALA A 338 19.22 -30.37 -20.26
N GLU A 339 19.68 -31.57 -20.66
CA GLU A 339 21.00 -32.10 -20.31
C GLU A 339 22.12 -31.26 -20.93
N GLU A 340 22.00 -30.87 -22.21
CA GLU A 340 22.97 -30.01 -22.89
C GLU A 340 23.04 -28.61 -22.21
N ALA A 341 21.89 -28.04 -21.89
CA ALA A 341 21.79 -26.73 -21.26
C ALA A 341 22.32 -26.76 -19.82
N ASN A 342 21.99 -27.79 -19.05
CA ASN A 342 22.51 -27.97 -17.69
C ASN A 342 24.03 -28.23 -17.67
N ALA A 343 24.57 -28.91 -18.66
CA ALA A 343 26.02 -29.03 -18.78
C ALA A 343 26.71 -27.68 -18.98
N LYS A 344 26.13 -26.82 -19.83
CA LYS A 344 26.62 -25.43 -20.00
C LYS A 344 26.43 -24.59 -18.74
N LEU A 345 25.32 -24.75 -18.05
CA LEU A 345 25.02 -24.08 -16.77
C LEU A 345 26.07 -24.48 -15.71
N GLY A 346 26.37 -25.78 -15.62
CA GLY A 346 27.46 -26.31 -14.77
C GLY A 346 28.83 -25.72 -15.11
N GLY A 347 29.11 -25.45 -16.39
CA GLY A 347 30.33 -24.73 -16.83
C GLY A 347 30.43 -23.30 -16.33
N LEU A 348 29.31 -22.67 -15.96
CA LEU A 348 29.24 -21.35 -15.31
C LEU A 348 29.28 -21.42 -13.78
N GLY A 349 29.46 -22.63 -13.21
CA GLY A 349 29.43 -22.84 -11.76
C GLY A 349 28.02 -22.90 -11.15
N ILE A 350 26.99 -23.01 -11.97
CA ILE A 350 25.59 -23.11 -11.55
C ILE A 350 25.17 -24.57 -11.62
N HIS A 351 25.02 -25.24 -10.47
CA HIS A 351 24.82 -26.69 -10.38
C HIS A 351 23.37 -27.10 -10.07
N GLU A 352 22.44 -26.15 -10.00
CA GLU A 352 21.03 -26.41 -9.84
C GLU A 352 20.42 -26.82 -11.19
N PRO A 353 20.04 -28.11 -11.38
CA PRO A 353 19.52 -28.57 -12.67
C PRO A 353 18.17 -27.96 -12.98
N GLN A 354 17.99 -27.53 -14.21
CA GLN A 354 16.75 -26.95 -14.71
C GLN A 354 16.00 -27.96 -15.58
N PRO A 355 14.65 -27.95 -15.58
CA PRO A 355 13.84 -28.97 -16.28
C PRO A 355 13.86 -28.82 -17.81
N SER A 356 14.22 -27.64 -18.34
CA SER A 356 14.30 -27.38 -19.79
C SER A 356 15.54 -26.56 -20.16
N ALA A 357 15.84 -26.53 -21.46
CA ALA A 357 16.91 -25.69 -21.99
C ALA A 357 16.60 -24.20 -21.84
N GLY A 358 15.32 -23.83 -21.95
CA GLY A 358 14.87 -22.46 -21.74
C GLY A 358 15.06 -22.01 -20.29
N GLU A 359 14.61 -22.81 -19.32
CA GLU A 359 14.77 -22.48 -17.89
C GLU A 359 16.24 -22.42 -17.47
N ALA A 360 17.10 -23.26 -18.03
CA ALA A 360 18.55 -23.18 -17.80
C ALA A 360 19.14 -21.85 -18.32
N MET A 361 18.69 -21.36 -19.46
CA MET A 361 19.10 -20.05 -19.98
C MET A 361 18.60 -18.91 -19.09
N VAL A 362 17.36 -18.95 -18.61
CA VAL A 362 16.80 -17.98 -17.66
C VAL A 362 17.64 -17.96 -16.39
N LYS A 363 17.96 -19.13 -15.83
CA LYS A 363 18.80 -19.23 -14.63
C LYS A 363 20.20 -18.65 -14.84
N ALA A 364 20.80 -18.87 -16.01
CA ALA A 364 22.07 -18.23 -16.37
C ALA A 364 21.93 -16.71 -16.45
N PHE A 365 20.85 -16.21 -17.06
CA PHE A 365 20.56 -14.78 -17.18
C PHE A 365 20.41 -14.12 -15.81
N GLU A 366 19.54 -14.63 -14.94
CA GLU A 366 19.28 -14.13 -13.58
C GLU A 366 20.58 -13.99 -12.77
N LEU A 367 21.41 -15.03 -12.78
CA LEU A 367 22.61 -15.07 -11.94
C LEU A 367 23.82 -14.35 -12.52
N THR A 368 23.89 -14.12 -13.83
CA THR A 368 25.11 -13.57 -14.45
C THR A 368 24.90 -12.24 -15.17
N VAL A 369 23.70 -11.95 -15.68
CA VAL A 369 23.43 -10.80 -16.55
C VAL A 369 22.62 -9.71 -15.86
N GLU A 370 21.51 -10.05 -15.22
CA GLU A 370 20.50 -9.12 -14.71
C GLU A 370 21.09 -7.94 -13.95
N GLN A 371 21.90 -8.19 -12.95
CA GLN A 371 22.54 -7.17 -12.12
C GLN A 371 23.52 -6.27 -12.88
N THR A 372 23.91 -6.62 -14.11
CA THR A 372 24.82 -5.86 -14.95
C THR A 372 24.13 -4.91 -15.92
N LEU A 373 22.80 -5.00 -16.03
CA LEU A 373 21.98 -4.16 -16.90
C LEU A 373 21.69 -2.82 -16.23
N ILE A 374 22.65 -1.90 -16.31
CA ILE A 374 22.60 -0.62 -15.60
C ILE A 374 21.73 0.39 -16.35
N GLN A 375 22.07 0.68 -17.63
CA GLN A 375 21.26 1.58 -18.45
C GLN A 375 19.96 0.91 -18.89
N PRO A 376 18.90 1.69 -19.19
CA PRO A 376 17.62 1.13 -19.61
C PRO A 376 17.80 0.14 -20.76
N THR A 377 17.40 -1.11 -20.53
CA THR A 377 17.59 -2.22 -21.46
C THR A 377 16.30 -3.02 -21.57
N LEU A 378 15.92 -3.34 -22.80
CA LEU A 378 14.82 -4.25 -23.12
C LEU A 378 15.42 -5.60 -23.48
N VAL A 379 15.19 -6.61 -22.64
CA VAL A 379 15.64 -7.98 -22.86
C VAL A 379 14.48 -8.76 -23.45
N PHE A 380 14.62 -9.24 -24.69
CA PHE A 380 13.54 -9.94 -25.40
C PHE A 380 13.89 -11.41 -25.70
N GLY A 381 12.92 -12.17 -26.22
CA GLY A 381 13.13 -13.55 -26.59
C GLY A 381 13.26 -14.49 -25.40
N HIS A 382 12.33 -14.38 -24.44
CA HIS A 382 12.21 -15.30 -23.33
C HIS A 382 11.77 -16.69 -23.82
N PRO A 383 12.14 -17.77 -23.14
CA PRO A 383 11.66 -19.12 -23.48
C PRO A 383 10.15 -19.25 -23.38
N VAL A 384 9.55 -20.01 -24.29
CA VAL A 384 8.10 -20.27 -24.28
C VAL A 384 7.65 -21.05 -23.06
N GLU A 385 8.53 -21.85 -22.46
CA GLU A 385 8.25 -22.67 -21.26
C GLU A 385 7.82 -21.82 -20.07
N ILE A 386 8.39 -20.62 -19.95
CA ILE A 386 8.08 -19.66 -18.88
C ILE A 386 7.14 -18.54 -19.34
N SER A 387 6.59 -18.62 -20.54
CA SER A 387 5.80 -17.55 -21.16
C SER A 387 4.45 -18.05 -21.71
N PRO A 388 3.59 -18.69 -20.86
CA PRO A 388 2.41 -19.42 -21.34
C PRO A 388 1.33 -18.53 -21.99
N LEU A 389 1.34 -17.23 -21.74
CA LEU A 389 0.37 -16.26 -22.28
C LEU A 389 0.88 -15.54 -23.53
N ALA A 390 2.18 -15.71 -23.86
CA ALA A 390 2.82 -15.03 -24.97
C ALA A 390 2.77 -15.86 -26.28
N LYS A 391 2.81 -15.17 -27.41
CA LYS A 391 3.00 -15.81 -28.71
C LYS A 391 4.45 -16.28 -28.89
N PRO A 392 4.66 -17.48 -29.45
CA PRO A 392 5.98 -17.85 -29.94
C PRO A 392 6.44 -16.96 -31.11
N MET A 393 7.73 -16.70 -31.20
CA MET A 393 8.33 -15.98 -32.33
C MET A 393 8.21 -16.81 -33.62
N ALA A 394 7.97 -16.16 -34.74
CA ALA A 394 7.84 -16.81 -36.04
C ALA A 394 9.17 -17.47 -36.48
N GLU A 395 10.30 -16.84 -36.18
CA GLU A 395 11.63 -17.26 -36.59
C GLU A 395 12.15 -18.45 -35.76
N ASP A 396 11.80 -18.51 -34.48
CA ASP A 396 12.17 -19.61 -33.59
C ASP A 396 11.10 -19.81 -32.50
N GLN A 397 10.30 -20.84 -32.67
CA GLN A 397 9.16 -21.18 -31.82
C GLN A 397 9.54 -21.56 -30.37
N ARG A 398 10.83 -21.65 -30.04
CA ARG A 398 11.31 -21.89 -28.68
C ARG A 398 11.31 -20.61 -27.83
N PHE A 399 11.25 -19.47 -28.49
CA PHE A 399 11.25 -18.14 -27.84
C PHE A 399 9.92 -17.44 -28.05
N ALA A 400 9.53 -16.67 -27.06
CA ALA A 400 8.29 -15.89 -27.06
C ALA A 400 8.55 -14.45 -27.54
N GLU A 401 7.55 -13.87 -28.17
CA GLU A 401 7.46 -12.43 -28.40
C GLU A 401 7.19 -11.72 -27.06
N ARG A 402 8.18 -11.74 -26.17
CA ARG A 402 8.17 -11.20 -24.82
C ARG A 402 9.43 -10.39 -24.56
N PHE A 403 9.32 -9.28 -23.83
CA PHE A 403 10.47 -8.59 -23.28
C PHE A 403 10.23 -8.13 -21.85
N GLU A 404 11.29 -8.00 -21.11
CA GLU A 404 11.34 -7.37 -19.78
C GLU A 404 12.19 -6.10 -19.81
N ILE A 405 11.83 -5.16 -18.92
CA ILE A 405 12.50 -3.87 -18.78
C ILE A 405 13.49 -3.95 -17.62
N PHE A 406 14.77 -3.68 -17.87
CA PHE A 406 15.80 -3.63 -16.84
C PHE A 406 16.39 -2.24 -16.73
N ILE A 407 16.47 -1.71 -15.50
CA ILE A 407 17.07 -0.40 -15.19
C ILE A 407 17.79 -0.54 -13.84
N ALA A 408 19.08 -0.18 -13.81
CA ALA A 408 19.94 -0.28 -12.62
C ALA A 408 19.95 -1.68 -11.96
N GLY A 409 19.96 -2.74 -12.78
CA GLY A 409 19.92 -4.14 -12.32
C GLY A 409 18.60 -4.53 -11.67
N MET A 410 17.50 -3.89 -12.04
CA MET A 410 16.16 -4.19 -11.52
C MET A 410 15.19 -4.36 -12.67
N GLU A 411 14.42 -5.44 -12.67
CA GLU A 411 13.26 -5.62 -13.56
C GLU A 411 12.19 -4.59 -13.18
N CYS A 412 11.66 -3.86 -14.18
CA CYS A 412 10.73 -2.76 -14.00
C CYS A 412 9.38 -2.98 -14.68
N GLY A 413 9.22 -4.07 -15.41
CA GLY A 413 7.99 -4.41 -16.09
C GLY A 413 8.19 -5.47 -17.15
N ASP A 414 7.10 -6.12 -17.50
CA ASP A 414 7.03 -7.24 -18.43
C ASP A 414 6.03 -6.94 -19.56
N ASN A 415 6.26 -7.53 -20.73
CA ASN A 415 5.44 -7.35 -21.92
C ASN A 415 5.47 -8.58 -22.82
N TRP A 416 4.38 -8.84 -23.54
CA TRP A 416 4.36 -9.80 -24.63
C TRP A 416 3.33 -9.47 -25.72
N SER A 417 3.52 -10.09 -26.91
CA SER A 417 2.42 -10.27 -27.86
C SER A 417 1.51 -11.38 -27.35
N GLU A 418 0.23 -11.09 -27.23
CA GLU A 418 -0.74 -11.96 -26.57
C GLU A 418 -1.05 -13.20 -27.37
N GLN A 419 -1.07 -14.37 -26.71
CA GLN A 419 -1.62 -15.56 -27.31
C GLN A 419 -3.12 -15.39 -27.52
N ASN A 420 -3.54 -15.24 -28.78
CA ASN A 420 -4.94 -15.03 -29.16
C ASN A 420 -5.57 -16.23 -29.88
N ASP A 421 -4.86 -17.38 -29.96
CA ASP A 421 -5.45 -18.65 -30.33
C ASP A 421 -6.01 -19.35 -29.07
N PRO A 422 -7.35 -19.44 -28.91
CA PRO A 422 -7.96 -19.99 -27.70
C PRO A 422 -7.66 -21.49 -27.51
N ALA A 423 -7.52 -22.25 -28.61
CA ALA A 423 -7.21 -23.67 -28.52
C ALA A 423 -5.78 -23.90 -28.03
N HIS A 424 -4.83 -23.16 -28.59
CA HIS A 424 -3.42 -23.22 -28.19
C HIS A 424 -3.27 -22.75 -26.72
N LEU A 425 -3.91 -21.65 -26.35
CA LEU A 425 -3.86 -21.11 -24.99
C LEU A 425 -4.44 -22.11 -23.98
N LEU A 426 -5.61 -22.68 -24.26
CA LEU A 426 -6.24 -23.68 -23.40
C LEU A 426 -5.33 -24.88 -23.14
N GLU A 427 -4.66 -25.38 -24.18
CA GLU A 427 -3.73 -26.51 -24.04
C GLU A 427 -2.50 -26.13 -23.22
N THR A 428 -1.93 -24.92 -23.44
CA THR A 428 -0.77 -24.42 -22.71
C THR A 428 -1.08 -24.23 -21.23
N LEU A 429 -2.21 -23.61 -20.90
CA LEU A 429 -2.66 -23.44 -19.52
C LEU A 429 -2.93 -24.78 -18.83
N ARG A 430 -3.55 -25.73 -19.53
CA ARG A 430 -3.76 -27.09 -18.98
C ARG A 430 -2.45 -27.79 -18.64
N ARG A 431 -1.41 -27.62 -19.48
CA ARG A 431 -0.07 -28.18 -19.21
C ARG A 431 0.57 -27.50 -17.97
N ALA A 432 0.52 -26.18 -17.92
CA ALA A 432 1.06 -25.41 -16.78
C ALA A 432 0.37 -25.80 -15.46
N TYR A 433 -0.95 -25.86 -15.42
CA TYR A 433 -1.70 -26.21 -14.21
C TYR A 433 -1.46 -27.67 -13.76
N ARG A 434 -1.31 -28.61 -14.69
CA ARG A 434 -0.94 -29.99 -14.33
C ARG A 434 0.48 -30.12 -13.78
N ALA A 435 1.40 -29.27 -14.21
CA ALA A 435 2.74 -29.21 -13.65
C ALA A 435 2.68 -28.65 -12.21
N GLU A 436 2.00 -27.54 -11.98
CA GLU A 436 1.85 -26.94 -10.67
C GLU A 436 1.11 -27.87 -9.67
N GLU A 437 0.06 -28.56 -10.12
CA GLU A 437 -0.65 -29.55 -9.29
C GLU A 437 0.29 -30.67 -8.82
N ARG A 438 1.16 -31.17 -9.70
CA ARG A 438 2.15 -32.19 -9.35
C ARG A 438 3.16 -31.70 -8.33
N ASP A 439 3.61 -30.45 -8.46
CA ASP A 439 4.67 -29.89 -7.63
C ASP A 439 4.15 -29.38 -6.28
N THR A 440 2.94 -28.84 -6.23
CA THR A 440 2.39 -28.17 -5.03
C THR A 440 1.20 -28.90 -4.41
N GLY A 441 0.58 -29.86 -5.10
CA GLY A 441 -0.66 -30.53 -4.67
C GLY A 441 -1.88 -29.60 -4.64
N LYS A 442 -1.80 -28.40 -5.22
CA LYS A 442 -2.87 -27.42 -5.24
C LYS A 442 -3.52 -27.37 -6.61
N PHE A 443 -4.86 -27.37 -6.62
CA PHE A 443 -5.64 -27.23 -7.83
C PHE A 443 -5.87 -25.74 -8.12
N GLN A 444 -5.29 -25.22 -9.20
CA GLN A 444 -5.74 -23.94 -9.76
C GLN A 444 -6.98 -24.16 -10.62
N THR A 445 -8.01 -23.36 -10.42
CA THR A 445 -9.18 -23.37 -11.29
C THR A 445 -8.92 -22.49 -12.52
N MET A 446 -9.05 -23.09 -13.70
CA MET A 446 -8.89 -22.37 -14.97
C MET A 446 -10.03 -21.37 -15.18
N ASP A 447 -9.72 -20.16 -15.64
CA ASP A 447 -10.72 -19.17 -16.05
C ASP A 447 -11.29 -19.56 -17.44
N TYR A 448 -12.27 -20.48 -17.44
CA TYR A 448 -12.95 -20.92 -18.66
C TYR A 448 -13.78 -19.79 -19.29
N ASP A 449 -14.27 -18.82 -18.53
CA ASP A 449 -14.97 -17.66 -19.05
C ASP A 449 -14.05 -16.78 -19.90
N PHE A 450 -12.78 -16.65 -19.48
CA PHE A 450 -11.77 -15.96 -20.29
C PHE A 450 -11.48 -16.72 -21.60
N ILE A 451 -11.35 -18.06 -21.57
CA ILE A 451 -11.17 -18.84 -22.80
C ILE A 451 -12.37 -18.67 -23.72
N ALA A 452 -13.59 -18.77 -23.19
CA ALA A 452 -14.82 -18.52 -23.97
C ALA A 452 -14.87 -17.11 -24.57
N ALA A 453 -14.39 -16.08 -23.83
CA ALA A 453 -14.29 -14.73 -24.37
C ALA A 453 -13.35 -14.66 -25.58
N LEU A 454 -12.20 -15.34 -25.54
CA LEU A 454 -11.26 -15.41 -26.67
C LEU A 454 -11.85 -16.13 -27.88
N GLU A 455 -12.73 -17.09 -27.68
CA GLU A 455 -13.42 -17.81 -28.78
C GLU A 455 -14.32 -16.90 -29.62
N TYR A 456 -14.76 -15.74 -29.08
CA TYR A 456 -15.44 -14.70 -29.86
C TYR A 456 -14.50 -13.90 -30.75
N GLY A 457 -13.20 -14.09 -30.61
CA GLY A 457 -12.16 -13.45 -31.42
C GLY A 457 -11.51 -12.28 -30.71
N MET A 458 -10.23 -12.43 -30.36
CA MET A 458 -9.37 -11.33 -29.93
C MET A 458 -8.39 -11.00 -31.06
N PRO A 459 -8.32 -9.73 -31.53
CA PRO A 459 -7.33 -9.35 -32.55
C PRO A 459 -5.90 -9.56 -32.04
N PRO A 460 -4.88 -9.57 -32.90
CA PRO A 460 -3.49 -9.46 -32.47
C PRO A 460 -3.36 -8.31 -31.46
N THR A 461 -2.78 -8.57 -30.31
CA THR A 461 -2.77 -7.62 -29.18
C THR A 461 -1.44 -7.74 -28.45
N THR A 462 -0.99 -6.64 -27.86
CA THR A 462 0.17 -6.62 -26.96
C THR A 462 -0.16 -5.86 -25.69
N GLY A 463 0.34 -6.34 -24.55
CA GLY A 463 0.18 -5.72 -23.24
C GLY A 463 1.52 -5.44 -22.57
N ILE A 464 1.60 -4.38 -21.75
CA ILE A 464 2.77 -4.08 -20.93
C ILE A 464 2.37 -3.67 -19.52
N GLY A 465 3.13 -4.14 -18.53
CA GLY A 465 2.88 -3.93 -17.10
C GLY A 465 4.06 -3.34 -16.32
N PRO A 466 4.42 -2.05 -16.44
CA PRO A 466 5.43 -1.45 -15.59
C PRO A 466 4.91 -1.19 -14.17
N GLY A 467 5.74 -1.55 -13.17
CA GLY A 467 5.45 -1.32 -11.76
C GLY A 467 5.58 0.16 -11.38
N VAL A 468 4.52 0.74 -10.80
CA VAL A 468 4.47 2.17 -10.41
C VAL A 468 5.49 2.46 -9.32
N GLU A 469 5.60 1.61 -8.30
CA GLU A 469 6.55 1.79 -7.20
C GLU A 469 8.00 1.67 -7.70
N ARG A 470 8.31 0.76 -8.63
CA ARG A 470 9.65 0.64 -9.23
C ARG A 470 9.99 1.86 -10.09
N MET A 471 9.04 2.37 -10.88
CA MET A 471 9.18 3.67 -11.55
C MET A 471 9.44 4.79 -10.55
N ALA A 472 8.69 4.83 -9.43
CA ALA A 472 8.86 5.81 -8.38
C ALA A 472 10.24 5.72 -7.72
N MET A 473 10.75 4.51 -7.44
CA MET A 473 12.12 4.30 -6.93
C MET A 473 13.16 4.93 -7.87
N ILE A 474 13.03 4.69 -9.16
CA ILE A 474 13.94 5.23 -10.18
C ILE A 474 13.88 6.76 -10.22
N PHE A 475 12.70 7.33 -10.44
CA PHE A 475 12.53 8.76 -10.65
C PHE A 475 12.68 9.60 -9.38
N THR A 476 12.55 9.00 -8.19
CA THR A 476 12.80 9.68 -6.91
C THR A 476 14.11 9.24 -6.23
N GLU A 477 14.94 8.45 -6.94
CA GLU A 477 16.28 8.05 -6.53
C GLU A 477 16.27 7.31 -5.18
N GLN A 478 15.31 6.38 -5.00
CA GLN A 478 15.17 5.57 -3.79
C GLN A 478 15.63 4.13 -4.01
N GLU A 479 16.23 3.54 -2.99
CA GLU A 479 16.76 2.17 -3.05
C GLU A 479 15.77 1.11 -2.56
N ASN A 480 14.77 1.52 -1.77
CA ASN A 480 13.79 0.62 -1.18
C ASN A 480 12.38 1.01 -1.57
N ILE A 481 11.56 0.00 -1.89
CA ILE A 481 10.15 0.17 -2.25
C ILE A 481 9.34 0.83 -1.12
N ASP A 482 9.66 0.56 0.15
CA ASP A 482 9.01 1.19 1.29
C ASP A 482 9.17 2.72 1.31
N ASP A 483 10.23 3.26 0.67
CA ASP A 483 10.48 4.70 0.65
C ASP A 483 9.59 5.45 -0.35
N VAL A 484 8.94 4.72 -1.26
CA VAL A 484 8.00 5.26 -2.25
C VAL A 484 6.53 4.89 -1.98
N ILE A 485 6.27 4.09 -0.94
CA ILE A 485 4.94 3.78 -0.44
C ILE A 485 4.68 4.63 0.81
N PHE A 486 3.61 5.46 0.79
CA PHE A 486 3.32 6.34 1.93
C PHE A 486 2.93 5.57 3.18
N PHE A 487 2.16 4.51 3.04
CA PHE A 487 1.73 3.61 4.10
C PHE A 487 2.13 2.17 3.78
N PRO A 488 3.43 1.81 3.97
CA PRO A 488 3.88 0.45 3.71
C PRO A 488 3.24 -0.54 4.70
N MET A 489 3.00 -1.76 4.25
CA MET A 489 2.47 -2.82 5.09
C MET A 489 3.52 -3.22 6.15
N MET A 490 3.13 -3.15 7.40
CA MET A 490 3.98 -3.49 8.54
C MET A 490 3.17 -4.31 9.54
N ARG A 491 3.85 -5.12 10.33
CA ARG A 491 3.18 -5.81 11.45
C ARG A 491 2.47 -4.81 12.34
N PRO A 492 1.20 -5.02 12.72
CA PRO A 492 0.51 -4.16 13.66
C PRO A 492 1.31 -4.01 14.94
N ALA A 493 1.55 -2.77 15.35
CA ALA A 493 2.21 -2.46 16.62
C ALA A 493 1.70 -1.12 17.14
N LEU A 494 1.42 -1.07 18.43
CA LEU A 494 1.13 0.16 19.15
C LEU A 494 2.40 0.57 19.90
N SER A 495 2.77 1.85 19.78
CA SER A 495 3.86 2.38 20.60
C SER A 495 3.49 2.33 22.08
N GLN A 496 4.47 2.17 22.97
CA GLN A 496 4.23 2.21 24.41
C GLN A 496 3.49 3.50 24.83
N LEU A 497 3.84 4.63 24.22
CA LEU A 497 3.16 5.90 24.46
C LEU A 497 1.67 5.85 24.07
N ASP A 498 1.33 5.22 22.94
CA ASP A 498 -0.07 5.10 22.50
C ASP A 498 -0.85 4.17 23.42
N GLN A 499 -0.24 3.08 23.87
CA GLN A 499 -0.80 2.20 24.90
C GLN A 499 -1.07 2.97 26.20
N ASP A 500 -0.09 3.75 26.69
CA ASP A 500 -0.23 4.53 27.92
C ASP A 500 -1.34 5.61 27.83
N ILE A 501 -1.51 6.20 26.63
CA ILE A 501 -2.53 7.25 26.40
C ILE A 501 -3.94 6.67 26.23
N TYR A 502 -4.06 5.51 25.57
CA TYR A 502 -5.34 4.95 25.13
C TYR A 502 -5.69 3.63 25.81
N LYS A 503 -4.98 3.30 26.88
CA LYS A 503 -5.07 2.01 27.58
C LYS A 503 -6.52 1.56 27.84
N ASP A 504 -7.36 2.50 28.28
CA ASP A 504 -8.77 2.20 28.59
C ASP A 504 -9.65 1.96 27.35
N LYS A 505 -9.10 2.21 26.13
CA LYS A 505 -9.85 2.10 24.86
C LYS A 505 -9.26 1.07 23.91
N LEU A 506 -8.00 0.65 24.14
CA LEU A 506 -7.24 -0.27 23.30
C LEU A 506 -7.03 -1.63 23.97
N GLU A 507 -7.32 -1.77 25.25
CA GLU A 507 -7.50 -3.11 25.78
C GLU A 507 -8.71 -3.69 25.02
N PRO A 508 -8.54 -4.79 24.27
CA PRO A 508 -9.70 -5.57 23.92
C PRO A 508 -10.46 -5.77 25.23
N PRO A 509 -11.80 -5.69 25.25
CA PRO A 509 -12.56 -5.98 26.45
C PRO A 509 -11.92 -7.21 27.06
N ALA A 510 -11.62 -7.14 28.37
CA ALA A 510 -11.00 -8.29 29.04
C ALA A 510 -11.80 -9.51 28.62
N PRO A 511 -11.17 -10.58 28.15
CA PRO A 511 -11.91 -11.69 27.58
C PRO A 511 -12.93 -12.12 28.64
N ASP A 512 -14.21 -12.05 28.26
CA ASP A 512 -15.32 -12.28 29.19
C ASP A 512 -15.25 -13.69 29.77
N LEU A 513 -14.52 -14.56 29.09
CA LEU A 513 -14.29 -15.94 29.55
C LEU A 513 -12.89 -16.39 29.11
N VAL A 514 -12.03 -16.74 30.07
CA VAL A 514 -10.77 -17.45 29.84
C VAL A 514 -11.01 -18.94 30.02
N LEU A 515 -11.07 -19.67 28.91
CA LEU A 515 -11.17 -21.12 28.95
C LEU A 515 -9.79 -21.76 28.91
N THR A 516 -9.48 -22.63 29.83
CA THR A 516 -8.35 -23.55 29.70
C THR A 516 -8.71 -24.64 28.67
N PHE A 517 -7.71 -25.37 28.18
CA PHE A 517 -7.94 -26.47 27.23
C PHE A 517 -8.96 -27.51 27.72
N GLU A 518 -8.93 -27.81 29.03
CA GLU A 518 -9.92 -28.70 29.68
C GLU A 518 -11.32 -28.09 29.67
N GLY A 519 -11.41 -26.76 29.93
CA GLY A 519 -12.68 -26.05 29.90
C GLY A 519 -13.31 -26.00 28.51
N LEU A 520 -12.50 -25.97 27.43
CA LEU A 520 -13.00 -26.03 26.06
C LEU A 520 -13.64 -27.39 25.74
N LYS A 521 -12.99 -28.48 26.16
CA LYS A 521 -13.54 -29.83 26.00
C LYS A 521 -14.88 -29.97 26.74
N GLU A 522 -14.97 -29.43 27.95
CA GLU A 522 -16.19 -29.45 28.76
C GLU A 522 -17.31 -28.60 28.18
N LEU A 523 -16.97 -27.45 27.56
CA LEU A 523 -17.95 -26.64 26.86
C LEU A 523 -18.52 -27.36 25.63
N CYS A 524 -17.65 -28.08 24.90
CA CYS A 524 -18.07 -28.92 23.77
C CYS A 524 -18.93 -30.11 24.27
N ASP A 525 -18.52 -30.75 25.37
CA ASP A 525 -19.26 -31.88 25.96
C ASP A 525 -20.62 -31.42 26.52
N PHE A 526 -20.68 -30.26 27.18
CA PHE A 526 -21.92 -29.66 27.68
C PHE A 526 -22.86 -29.27 26.52
N GLY A 527 -22.33 -28.61 25.47
CA GLY A 527 -23.10 -28.28 24.28
C GLY A 527 -23.64 -29.53 23.57
N ALA A 528 -22.80 -30.57 23.41
CA ALA A 528 -23.21 -31.85 22.83
C ALA A 528 -24.31 -32.54 23.65
N LEU A 529 -24.18 -32.56 24.96
CA LEU A 529 -25.18 -33.15 25.87
C LEU A 529 -26.53 -32.42 25.79
N LYS A 530 -26.52 -31.09 25.78
CA LYS A 530 -27.76 -30.30 25.74
C LYS A 530 -28.44 -30.35 24.39
N LEU A 531 -27.67 -30.32 23.30
CA LEU A 531 -28.21 -30.37 21.95
C LEU A 531 -28.69 -31.77 21.55
N GLN A 532 -28.16 -32.84 22.13
CA GLN A 532 -28.72 -34.18 21.97
C GLN A 532 -30.13 -34.29 22.58
N SER A 533 -30.42 -33.58 23.68
CA SER A 533 -31.76 -33.53 24.27
C SER A 533 -32.79 -32.79 23.42
N GLU A 534 -32.34 -31.90 22.51
CA GLU A 534 -33.17 -31.10 21.58
C GLU A 534 -33.09 -31.59 20.11
N ASN A 535 -32.59 -32.79 19.83
CA ASN A 535 -32.34 -33.32 18.48
C ASN A 535 -31.31 -32.53 17.65
N LEU A 536 -30.37 -31.87 18.29
CA LEU A 536 -29.29 -31.11 17.65
C LEU A 536 -27.95 -31.81 17.91
N THR A 537 -27.23 -32.15 16.85
CA THR A 537 -25.92 -32.81 16.96
C THR A 537 -24.81 -31.78 16.74
N ILE A 538 -23.96 -31.59 17.75
CA ILE A 538 -22.76 -30.76 17.63
C ILE A 538 -21.61 -31.63 17.11
N HIS A 539 -21.08 -31.35 15.96
CA HIS A 539 -19.83 -31.91 15.47
C HIS A 539 -18.72 -30.87 15.58
N PRO A 540 -17.88 -30.90 16.63
CA PRO A 540 -16.72 -30.02 16.70
C PRO A 540 -15.67 -30.50 15.69
N HIS A 541 -15.47 -29.79 14.61
CA HIS A 541 -14.31 -29.97 13.75
C HIS A 541 -13.11 -29.24 14.38
N ILE A 542 -12.29 -30.00 15.12
CA ILE A 542 -10.98 -29.54 15.58
C ILE A 542 -9.97 -29.91 14.51
N THR A 543 -9.58 -28.97 13.66
CA THR A 543 -8.47 -29.15 12.74
C THR A 543 -7.24 -28.39 13.22
N ALA A 544 -6.18 -29.18 13.52
CA ALA A 544 -4.76 -28.83 13.72
C ALA A 544 -4.39 -27.66 14.65
N TRP A 545 -3.38 -27.92 15.46
CA TRP A 545 -2.83 -27.10 16.52
C TRP A 545 -1.70 -26.23 16.00
N GLU A 546 -1.94 -24.96 15.75
CA GLU A 546 -0.92 -23.91 15.62
C GLU A 546 -1.49 -22.53 15.97
N LYS A 547 -0.62 -21.58 16.26
CA LYS A 547 -0.80 -20.23 16.84
C LYS A 547 -1.74 -19.25 16.10
N GLU A 548 -2.84 -19.69 15.52
CA GLU A 548 -3.72 -18.86 14.70
C GLU A 548 -5.15 -18.81 15.23
N GLU A 549 -5.87 -17.74 14.92
CA GLU A 549 -7.30 -17.59 15.18
C GLU A 549 -8.06 -18.82 14.70
N LYS A 550 -8.79 -19.49 15.59
CA LYS A 550 -9.57 -20.70 15.23
C LYS A 550 -11.04 -20.45 15.49
N ARG A 551 -11.84 -20.73 14.48
CA ARG A 551 -13.29 -20.71 14.54
C ARG A 551 -13.79 -22.14 14.78
N PHE A 552 -14.66 -22.29 15.78
CA PHE A 552 -15.33 -23.55 16.08
C PHE A 552 -16.79 -23.41 15.64
N TYR A 553 -17.20 -24.25 14.68
CA TYR A 553 -18.57 -24.28 14.20
C TYR A 553 -19.26 -25.54 14.71
N SER A 554 -20.41 -25.38 15.31
CA SER A 554 -21.35 -26.45 15.52
C SER A 554 -22.74 -25.93 15.21
N GLY A 555 -23.43 -26.56 14.27
CA GLY A 555 -24.79 -26.30 13.81
C GLY A 555 -25.50 -24.98 14.17
N GLN A 556 -25.42 -24.51 15.41
CA GLN A 556 -26.06 -23.29 15.92
C GLN A 556 -25.19 -22.47 16.90
N VAL A 557 -24.00 -22.95 17.26
CA VAL A 557 -23.10 -22.27 18.20
C VAL A 557 -21.80 -21.95 17.50
N GLU A 558 -21.43 -20.68 17.43
CA GLU A 558 -20.17 -20.18 16.89
C GLU A 558 -19.37 -19.53 18.03
N ILE A 559 -18.14 -20.00 18.23
CA ILE A 559 -17.22 -19.44 19.22
C ILE A 559 -16.03 -18.87 18.45
N GLU A 560 -15.83 -17.57 18.54
CA GLU A 560 -14.64 -16.90 18.01
C GLU A 560 -13.64 -16.66 19.16
N GLY A 561 -12.38 -16.97 18.94
CA GLY A 561 -11.33 -16.74 19.91
C GLY A 561 -9.95 -17.07 19.38
N PHE A 562 -8.94 -16.76 20.17
CA PHE A 562 -7.56 -17.10 19.86
C PHE A 562 -6.89 -17.81 21.03
N PHE A 563 -5.93 -18.68 20.72
CA PHE A 563 -5.17 -19.38 21.73
C PHE A 563 -3.90 -18.62 22.11
N GLU A 564 -3.76 -18.34 23.40
CA GLU A 564 -2.54 -17.79 23.96
C GLU A 564 -2.12 -18.61 25.19
N ASN A 565 -0.89 -19.11 25.20
CA ASN A 565 -0.32 -19.87 26.32
C ASN A 565 -1.22 -21.02 26.83
N ARG A 566 -1.80 -21.82 25.95
CA ARG A 566 -2.78 -22.89 26.24
C ARG A 566 -4.12 -22.42 26.83
N ARG A 567 -4.49 -21.17 26.60
CA ARG A 567 -5.77 -20.61 26.98
C ARG A 567 -6.49 -20.14 25.72
N LEU A 568 -7.79 -20.41 25.62
CA LEU A 568 -8.66 -19.84 24.61
C LEU A 568 -9.24 -18.55 25.17
N LEU A 569 -8.95 -17.43 24.48
CA LEU A 569 -9.57 -16.14 24.75
C LEU A 569 -10.77 -16.01 23.82
N VAL A 570 -11.98 -16.13 24.38
CA VAL A 570 -13.22 -16.04 23.61
C VAL A 570 -13.54 -14.57 23.37
N THR A 571 -13.61 -14.16 22.08
CA THR A 571 -13.91 -12.79 21.65
C THR A 571 -15.32 -12.63 21.08
N GLY A 572 -16.01 -13.75 20.80
CA GLY A 572 -17.37 -13.76 20.31
C GLY A 572 -18.06 -15.10 20.57
N PHE A 573 -19.34 -15.04 20.84
CA PHE A 573 -20.17 -16.21 21.08
C PHE A 573 -21.57 -15.95 20.50
N ASN A 574 -22.05 -16.83 19.66
CA ASN A 574 -23.36 -16.69 19.02
C ASN A 574 -24.17 -17.98 19.19
N ILE A 575 -25.31 -17.86 19.85
CA ILE A 575 -26.29 -18.96 20.02
C ILE A 575 -27.63 -18.47 19.46
N LYS A 576 -28.20 -19.19 18.50
CA LYS A 576 -29.52 -18.86 17.99
C LYS A 576 -30.59 -19.24 18.99
N ASN A 577 -31.30 -18.23 19.53
CA ASN A 577 -32.60 -18.31 20.20
C ASN A 577 -32.72 -18.72 21.68
N LYS A 578 -31.64 -18.92 22.47
CA LYS A 578 -31.77 -19.22 23.95
C LYS A 578 -30.50 -18.84 24.71
N GLU A 579 -30.00 -17.65 24.54
CA GLU A 579 -28.68 -17.23 25.02
C GLU A 579 -28.58 -17.18 26.54
N GLU A 580 -29.54 -16.58 27.23
CA GLU A 580 -29.53 -16.45 28.71
C GLU A 580 -29.68 -17.81 29.44
N GLU A 581 -30.52 -18.68 28.93
CA GLU A 581 -30.76 -20.00 29.51
C GLU A 581 -29.52 -20.89 29.39
N PHE A 582 -28.85 -20.87 28.23
CA PHE A 582 -27.61 -21.62 28.00
C PHE A 582 -26.48 -21.16 28.94
N PHE A 583 -26.25 -19.86 29.10
CA PHE A 583 -25.21 -19.35 29.99
C PHE A 583 -25.51 -19.66 31.46
N SER A 584 -26.77 -19.56 31.89
CA SER A 584 -27.18 -19.91 33.25
C SER A 584 -26.93 -21.38 33.56
N GLU A 585 -27.21 -22.26 32.61
CA GLU A 585 -26.97 -23.69 32.77
C GLU A 585 -25.50 -24.08 32.69
N LEU A 586 -24.73 -23.42 31.79
CA LEU A 586 -23.27 -23.57 31.69
C LEU A 586 -22.60 -23.14 33.01
N GLU A 587 -23.00 -21.99 33.56
CA GLU A 587 -22.50 -21.52 34.86
C GLU A 587 -22.81 -22.52 35.96
N THR A 588 -24.05 -23.05 36.00
CA THR A 588 -24.49 -24.04 36.98
C THR A 588 -23.68 -25.33 36.84
N TYR A 589 -23.47 -25.82 35.62
CA TYR A 589 -22.67 -27.00 35.33
C TYR A 589 -21.21 -26.84 35.77
N LEU A 590 -20.59 -25.75 35.40
CA LEU A 590 -19.19 -25.47 35.74
C LEU A 590 -18.98 -25.27 37.23
N ARG A 591 -19.92 -24.63 37.95
CA ARG A 591 -19.88 -24.49 39.42
C ARG A 591 -20.07 -25.83 40.14
N ALA A 592 -20.94 -26.68 39.63
CA ALA A 592 -21.15 -28.01 40.20
C ALA A 592 -19.92 -28.91 40.04
N LYS A 593 -19.24 -28.82 38.89
CA LYS A 593 -18.06 -29.64 38.55
C LYS A 593 -16.76 -29.13 39.19
N TYR A 594 -16.65 -27.81 39.40
CA TYR A 594 -15.44 -27.15 39.93
C TYR A 594 -15.76 -26.18 41.07
N PRO A 595 -16.32 -26.65 42.20
CA PRO A 595 -16.84 -25.80 43.29
C PRO A 595 -15.79 -24.89 43.93
N HIS A 596 -14.48 -25.19 43.75
CA HIS A 596 -13.37 -24.42 44.33
C HIS A 596 -12.59 -23.55 43.33
N LYS A 597 -12.92 -23.62 42.03
CA LYS A 597 -12.18 -22.90 40.98
C LYS A 597 -12.92 -21.69 40.39
N ILE A 598 -14.24 -21.65 40.56
CA ILE A 598 -15.08 -20.54 40.05
C ILE A 598 -15.58 -19.74 41.25
N THR A 599 -14.79 -18.71 41.61
CA THR A 599 -15.09 -17.84 42.78
C THR A 599 -15.79 -16.54 42.37
N SER A 600 -15.86 -16.20 41.10
CA SER A 600 -16.52 -15.02 40.56
C SER A 600 -17.71 -15.40 39.66
N LYS A 601 -18.70 -14.51 39.56
CA LYS A 601 -19.82 -14.68 38.65
C LYS A 601 -19.30 -14.67 37.21
N ILE A 602 -19.68 -15.66 36.40
CA ILE A 602 -19.42 -15.61 34.94
C ILE A 602 -20.36 -14.56 34.41
N THR A 603 -19.86 -13.35 34.21
CA THR A 603 -20.60 -12.25 33.58
C THR A 603 -20.26 -12.24 32.12
N VAL A 604 -21.23 -12.55 31.29
CA VAL A 604 -21.16 -12.24 29.83
C VAL A 604 -21.51 -10.77 29.70
N SER A 605 -20.62 -9.94 29.15
CA SER A 605 -20.96 -8.53 28.95
C SER A 605 -22.06 -8.44 27.90
N GLU A 606 -23.02 -7.52 28.09
CA GLU A 606 -24.08 -7.21 27.13
C GLU A 606 -23.54 -6.86 25.71
N THR A 607 -22.26 -6.53 25.59
CA THR A 607 -21.59 -6.18 24.34
C THR A 607 -21.38 -7.38 23.41
N ILE A 608 -21.33 -8.60 23.94
CA ILE A 608 -21.23 -9.83 23.13
C ILE A 608 -22.60 -10.19 22.55
N LEU A 609 -23.67 -9.90 23.27
CA LEU A 609 -25.05 -10.17 22.85
C LEU A 609 -25.54 -9.21 21.74
N LEU A 610 -24.94 -8.05 21.58
CA LEU A 610 -25.38 -6.99 20.66
C LEU A 610 -24.75 -7.01 19.26
N ARG A 611 -23.79 -7.88 18.96
CA ARG A 611 -23.35 -8.07 17.58
C ARG A 611 -24.24 -9.06 16.83
N LYS A 612 -25.51 -8.65 16.66
CA LYS A 612 -26.30 -9.17 15.55
C LYS A 612 -25.64 -8.77 14.23
N LYS A 613 -25.25 -9.76 13.43
CA LYS A 613 -25.22 -9.57 11.98
C LYS A 613 -26.63 -9.47 11.46
#